data_5ce5c2a3d88dab16b1995355c3442eca
#
_entry.id   5ce5c2a3d88dab16b1995355c3442eca
#
_cell.length_a   1.000
_cell.length_b   1.000
_cell.length_c   1.000
_cell.angle_alpha   90.00
_cell.angle_beta   90.00
_cell.angle_gamma   90.00
#
_symmetry.space_group_name_H-M   'P 1'
#
loop_
_entity.id
_entity.type
_entity.pdbx_description
1 polymer ?
#
loop_
_entity_poly.entity_id
_entity_poly.type
_entity_poly.pdbx_seq_one_letter_code
_entity_poly.pdbx_strand_id
1 'polypeptide(L)'
;MRQTRRGFLVAAVLGAVIVPLAAPGEENRAAARLEAMASFLAKAQRLSVTIDCAYDVVQDSGEKIEFGERRVVALRRPDRARIDVTRRDGSRRGLLFDGTQLAVFDLDEKMYATVSKPGTVDAAFDYFVNDLNMRLPLRELLKTDFPRELKDLLAGARLVGEEQLGGAATDHIAFRGHIADAQFWIPRDGDPLPKRIVITYRLAGGLPQFAADLGAWNLAPDLPDTLFTFTPAAGAEQIPILVPRREKKP
;
A
#
# COMPACT_ATOMS: atom_id res chain seq x y z
N MET A 1 5.20 -68.01 19.26
CA MET A 1 5.48 -66.86 18.39
C MET A 1 4.94 -65.61 19.07
N ARG A 2 5.81 -64.80 19.66
CA ARG A 2 5.43 -63.52 20.32
C ARG A 2 5.75 -62.36 19.38
N GLN A 3 4.75 -61.64 18.90
CA GLN A 3 4.90 -60.42 18.15
C GLN A 3 5.03 -59.22 19.10
N THR A 4 6.20 -58.60 19.10
CA THR A 4 6.47 -57.32 19.79
C THR A 4 6.01 -56.17 18.92
N ARG A 5 4.97 -55.47 19.34
CA ARG A 5 4.53 -54.17 18.77
C ARG A 5 5.47 -53.08 19.28
N ARG A 6 6.27 -52.49 18.38
CA ARG A 6 7.02 -51.27 18.62
C ARG A 6 6.07 -50.08 18.43
N GLY A 7 5.68 -49.42 19.50
CA GLY A 7 4.98 -48.14 19.47
C GLY A 7 5.95 -47.04 19.11
N PHE A 8 5.67 -46.29 18.05
CA PHE A 8 6.32 -45.01 17.74
C PHE A 8 5.66 -43.91 18.56
N LEU A 9 6.39 -43.37 19.51
CA LEU A 9 6.02 -42.13 20.19
C LEU A 9 6.40 -40.95 19.27
N VAL A 10 5.40 -40.28 18.70
CA VAL A 10 5.57 -38.97 18.04
C VAL A 10 5.50 -37.93 19.13
N ALA A 11 6.64 -37.40 19.52
CA ALA A 11 6.72 -36.23 20.40
C ALA A 11 6.35 -34.98 19.60
N ALA A 12 5.15 -34.45 19.79
CA ALA A 12 4.75 -33.14 19.28
C ALA A 12 5.47 -32.05 20.09
N VAL A 13 6.49 -31.43 19.51
CA VAL A 13 7.11 -30.23 20.08
C VAL A 13 6.17 -29.06 19.79
N LEU A 14 5.31 -28.73 20.75
CA LEU A 14 4.60 -27.45 20.78
C LEU A 14 5.61 -26.36 21.14
N GLY A 15 6.17 -25.70 20.12
CA GLY A 15 6.92 -24.47 20.31
C GLY A 15 5.97 -23.36 20.71
N ALA A 16 5.96 -23.00 22.00
CA ALA A 16 5.29 -21.77 22.44
C ALA A 16 6.02 -20.58 21.84
N VAL A 17 5.39 -19.87 20.90
CA VAL A 17 5.87 -18.57 20.43
C VAL A 17 5.66 -17.57 21.57
N ILE A 18 6.69 -17.37 22.37
CA ILE A 18 6.75 -16.30 23.36
C ILE A 18 6.97 -15.01 22.57
N VAL A 19 5.93 -14.21 22.39
CA VAL A 19 6.06 -12.84 21.88
C VAL A 19 6.57 -12.00 23.07
N PRO A 20 7.82 -11.50 23.05
CA PRO A 20 8.32 -10.68 24.15
C PRO A 20 7.51 -9.37 24.21
N LEU A 21 7.17 -8.94 25.42
CA LEU A 21 6.63 -7.61 25.69
C LEU A 21 7.75 -6.60 25.35
N ALA A 22 7.48 -5.66 24.44
CA ALA A 22 8.49 -4.68 24.02
C ALA A 22 8.98 -3.84 25.20
N ALA A 23 10.30 -3.63 25.28
CA ALA A 23 10.89 -2.74 26.28
C ALA A 23 10.56 -1.26 25.92
N PRO A 24 10.42 -0.33 26.91
CA PRO A 24 10.05 1.07 26.66
C PRO A 24 10.93 1.82 25.64
N GLY A 25 12.17 1.39 25.42
CA GLY A 25 13.09 1.93 24.41
C GLY A 25 12.77 1.48 22.97
N GLU A 26 12.09 0.37 22.78
CA GLU A 26 11.75 -0.20 21.47
C GLU A 26 10.55 0.49 20.83
N GLU A 27 9.57 0.93 21.63
CA GLU A 27 8.44 1.72 21.15
C GLU A 27 8.89 3.06 20.58
N ASN A 28 9.79 3.77 21.29
CA ASN A 28 10.37 5.01 20.79
C ASN A 28 11.17 4.81 19.50
N ARG A 29 11.88 3.68 19.36
CA ARG A 29 12.62 3.34 18.15
C ARG A 29 11.66 3.07 16.97
N ALA A 30 10.60 2.31 17.18
CA ALA A 30 9.62 2.00 16.16
C ALA A 30 8.93 3.27 15.63
N ALA A 31 8.46 4.14 16.53
CA ALA A 31 7.85 5.43 16.18
C ALA A 31 8.83 6.32 15.39
N ALA A 32 10.08 6.45 15.86
CA ALA A 32 11.10 7.25 15.19
C ALA A 32 11.43 6.72 13.78
N ARG A 33 11.45 5.40 13.57
CA ARG A 33 11.68 4.81 12.24
C ARG A 33 10.54 5.09 11.27
N LEU A 34 9.28 4.97 11.72
CA LEU A 34 8.11 5.30 10.91
C LEU A 34 8.06 6.79 10.57
N GLU A 35 8.36 7.66 11.54
CA GLU A 35 8.41 9.10 11.33
C GLU A 35 9.51 9.51 10.34
N ALA A 36 10.69 8.90 10.45
CA ALA A 36 11.79 9.10 9.52
C ALA A 36 11.39 8.70 8.09
N MET A 37 10.76 7.53 7.91
CA MET A 37 10.23 7.06 6.62
C MET A 37 9.21 8.05 6.04
N ALA A 38 8.21 8.42 6.82
CA ALA A 38 7.15 9.31 6.36
C ALA A 38 7.70 10.70 5.99
N SER A 39 8.58 11.26 6.83
CA SER A 39 9.22 12.55 6.57
C SER A 39 10.14 12.53 5.34
N PHE A 40 10.83 11.41 5.12
CA PHE A 40 11.70 11.23 3.97
C PHE A 40 10.89 11.19 2.67
N LEU A 41 9.83 10.38 2.62
CA LEU A 41 8.94 10.28 1.46
C LEU A 41 8.20 11.60 1.16
N ALA A 42 7.72 12.28 2.20
CA ALA A 42 7.01 13.57 2.05
C ALA A 42 7.88 14.67 1.43
N LYS A 43 9.20 14.65 1.67
CA LYS A 43 10.15 15.64 1.14
C LYS A 43 10.57 15.37 -0.31
N ALA A 44 10.40 14.14 -0.79
CA ALA A 44 10.80 13.77 -2.14
C ALA A 44 9.99 14.57 -3.18
N GLN A 45 10.67 15.38 -3.98
CA GLN A 45 10.04 16.18 -5.05
C GLN A 45 9.67 15.33 -6.26
N ARG A 46 10.43 14.26 -6.49
CA ARG A 46 10.19 13.26 -7.53
C ARG A 46 10.44 11.90 -6.94
N LEU A 47 9.68 10.93 -7.34
CA LEU A 47 9.97 9.53 -7.05
C LEU A 47 9.34 8.62 -8.09
N SER A 48 9.93 7.45 -8.26
CA SER A 48 9.26 6.30 -8.85
C SER A 48 9.50 5.07 -7.99
N VAL A 49 8.53 4.15 -8.00
CA VAL A 49 8.60 2.89 -7.27
C VAL A 49 7.78 1.83 -7.99
N THR A 50 8.25 0.60 -7.95
CA THR A 50 7.49 -0.57 -8.37
C THR A 50 6.96 -1.29 -7.12
N ILE A 51 5.68 -1.63 -7.12
CA ILE A 51 5.00 -2.25 -6.00
C ILE A 51 4.32 -3.52 -6.49
N ASP A 52 4.78 -4.66 -6.00
CA ASP A 52 4.12 -5.95 -6.20
C ASP A 52 3.11 -6.17 -5.07
N CYS A 53 1.82 -6.20 -5.41
CA CYS A 53 0.73 -6.28 -4.45
C CYS A 53 0.05 -7.65 -4.48
N ALA A 54 -0.33 -8.14 -3.30
CA ALA A 54 -1.24 -9.24 -3.10
C ALA A 54 -2.35 -8.81 -2.13
N TYR A 55 -3.60 -9.20 -2.41
CA TYR A 55 -4.72 -8.82 -1.55
C TYR A 55 -5.83 -9.86 -1.55
N ASP A 56 -6.46 -10.00 -0.39
CA ASP A 56 -7.59 -10.92 -0.21
C ASP A 56 -8.90 -10.30 -0.70
N VAL A 57 -9.69 -11.08 -1.41
CA VAL A 57 -11.11 -10.82 -1.67
C VAL A 57 -11.91 -11.89 -0.93
N VAL A 58 -12.72 -11.45 0.02
CA VAL A 58 -13.60 -12.33 0.78
C VAL A 58 -14.85 -12.60 -0.05
N GLN A 59 -15.13 -13.87 -0.32
CA GLN A 59 -16.32 -14.32 -1.05
C GLN A 59 -17.54 -14.34 -0.12
N ASP A 60 -18.74 -14.45 -0.69
CA ASP A 60 -19.97 -14.59 0.09
C ASP A 60 -19.97 -15.85 0.98
N SER A 61 -19.22 -16.89 0.59
CA SER A 61 -18.98 -18.09 1.39
C SER A 61 -18.09 -17.87 2.62
N GLY A 62 -17.42 -16.69 2.72
CA GLY A 62 -16.40 -16.41 3.71
C GLY A 62 -14.98 -16.87 3.31
N GLU A 63 -14.82 -17.55 2.18
CA GLU A 63 -13.53 -17.95 1.64
C GLU A 63 -12.72 -16.71 1.22
N LYS A 64 -11.40 -16.69 1.52
CA LYS A 64 -10.49 -15.66 1.05
C LYS A 64 -9.76 -16.14 -0.19
N ILE A 65 -9.89 -15.39 -1.29
CA ILE A 65 -9.15 -15.64 -2.52
C ILE A 65 -8.13 -14.52 -2.69
N GLU A 66 -6.85 -14.88 -2.85
CA GLU A 66 -5.79 -13.93 -3.09
C GLU A 66 -5.75 -13.52 -4.57
N PHE A 67 -5.76 -12.21 -4.80
CA PHE A 67 -5.49 -11.57 -6.08
C PHE A 67 -4.16 -10.81 -6.01
N GLY A 68 -3.62 -10.44 -7.16
CA GLY A 68 -2.39 -9.68 -7.20
C GLY A 68 -2.28 -8.78 -8.41
N GLU A 69 -1.47 -7.74 -8.23
CA GLU A 69 -1.18 -6.76 -9.27
C GLU A 69 0.20 -6.14 -9.05
N ARG A 70 0.82 -5.70 -10.13
CA ARG A 70 2.01 -4.85 -10.10
C ARG A 70 1.61 -3.41 -10.39
N ARG A 71 2.11 -2.49 -9.58
CA ARG A 71 1.94 -1.05 -9.77
C ARG A 71 3.29 -0.41 -10.08
N VAL A 72 3.32 0.44 -11.09
CA VAL A 72 4.45 1.33 -11.36
C VAL A 72 3.98 2.74 -11.08
N VAL A 73 4.60 3.38 -10.10
CA VAL A 73 4.23 4.72 -9.65
C VAL A 73 5.29 5.71 -10.11
N ALA A 74 4.86 6.83 -10.68
CA ALA A 74 5.66 8.00 -10.98
C ALA A 74 5.00 9.23 -10.35
N LEU A 75 5.76 9.95 -9.54
CA LEU A 75 5.31 11.15 -8.82
C LEU A 75 6.27 12.31 -9.05
N ARG A 76 5.74 13.46 -9.43
CA ARG A 76 6.45 14.73 -9.49
C ARG A 76 5.59 15.80 -8.83
N ARG A 77 6.01 16.22 -7.66
CA ARG A 77 5.28 17.24 -6.88
C ARG A 77 5.38 18.62 -7.54
N PRO A 78 4.39 19.47 -7.34
CA PRO A 78 3.24 19.28 -6.45
C PRO A 78 2.05 18.56 -7.10
N ASP A 79 2.02 18.38 -8.41
CA ASP A 79 0.78 18.21 -9.18
C ASP A 79 0.83 17.18 -10.30
N ARG A 80 1.79 16.24 -10.28
CA ARG A 80 1.92 15.20 -11.29
C ARG A 80 2.00 13.83 -10.64
N ALA A 81 1.09 12.93 -11.02
CA ALA A 81 1.12 11.54 -10.59
C ALA A 81 0.63 10.61 -11.69
N ARG A 82 1.28 9.46 -11.80
CA ARG A 82 0.86 8.35 -12.66
C ARG A 82 1.04 7.04 -11.93
N ILE A 83 0.03 6.18 -12.01
CA ILE A 83 0.04 4.84 -11.46
C ILE A 83 -0.45 3.90 -12.56
N ASP A 84 0.46 3.13 -13.11
CA ASP A 84 0.12 2.05 -14.06
C ASP A 84 -0.02 0.75 -13.27
N VAL A 85 -1.09 0.00 -13.52
CA VAL A 85 -1.43 -1.24 -12.83
C VAL A 85 -1.55 -2.37 -13.83
N THR A 86 -0.81 -3.45 -13.59
CA THR A 86 -0.94 -4.72 -14.33
C THR A 86 -1.36 -5.81 -13.36
N ARG A 87 -2.52 -6.40 -13.57
CA ARG A 87 -3.00 -7.53 -12.76
C ARG A 87 -2.32 -8.84 -13.15
N ARG A 88 -2.43 -9.87 -12.30
CA ARG A 88 -1.88 -11.20 -12.60
C ARG A 88 -2.52 -11.87 -13.83
N ASP A 89 -3.74 -11.51 -14.20
CA ASP A 89 -4.42 -11.95 -15.43
C ASP A 89 -3.92 -11.23 -16.70
N GLY A 90 -3.00 -10.26 -16.54
CA GLY A 90 -2.43 -9.45 -17.61
C GLY A 90 -3.21 -8.18 -17.92
N SER A 91 -4.40 -7.98 -17.34
CA SER A 91 -5.20 -6.77 -17.57
C SER A 91 -4.50 -5.52 -17.03
N ARG A 92 -4.63 -4.39 -17.77
CA ARG A 92 -3.89 -3.15 -17.53
C ARG A 92 -4.83 -1.98 -17.36
N ARG A 93 -4.65 -1.27 -16.26
CA ARG A 93 -5.41 -0.06 -15.92
C ARG A 93 -4.49 0.98 -15.30
N GLY A 94 -4.98 2.18 -15.08
CA GLY A 94 -4.18 3.18 -14.41
C GLY A 94 -4.95 4.41 -13.98
N LEU A 95 -4.21 5.26 -13.29
CA LEU A 95 -4.61 6.56 -12.82
C LEU A 95 -3.54 7.57 -13.22
N LEU A 96 -3.97 8.73 -13.71
CA LEU A 96 -3.09 9.81 -14.07
C LEU A 96 -3.67 11.13 -13.56
N PHE A 97 -2.80 11.97 -13.00
CA PHE A 97 -3.11 13.33 -12.58
C PHE A 97 -2.08 14.30 -13.17
N ASP A 98 -2.57 15.32 -13.88
CA ASP A 98 -1.75 16.31 -14.58
C ASP A 98 -1.78 17.71 -13.94
N GLY A 99 -2.30 17.82 -12.70
CA GLY A 99 -2.48 19.09 -11.99
C GLY A 99 -3.81 19.78 -12.23
N THR A 100 -4.56 19.36 -13.24
CA THR A 100 -5.87 19.94 -13.61
C THR A 100 -6.95 18.88 -13.78
N GLN A 101 -6.58 17.71 -14.27
CA GLN A 101 -7.47 16.60 -14.57
C GLN A 101 -6.97 15.32 -13.92
N LEU A 102 -7.88 14.59 -13.33
CA LEU A 102 -7.69 13.21 -12.91
C LEU A 102 -8.32 12.30 -13.95
N ALA A 103 -7.53 11.38 -14.50
CA ALA A 103 -7.97 10.36 -15.44
C ALA A 103 -7.80 8.96 -14.84
N VAL A 104 -8.79 8.11 -15.00
CA VAL A 104 -8.70 6.66 -14.76
C VAL A 104 -8.98 5.95 -16.06
N PHE A 105 -8.26 4.87 -16.33
CA PHE A 105 -8.39 4.17 -17.59
C PHE A 105 -8.19 2.66 -17.42
N ASP A 106 -8.90 1.90 -18.25
CA ASP A 106 -8.72 0.47 -18.43
C ASP A 106 -8.37 0.24 -19.90
N LEU A 107 -7.18 -0.29 -20.18
CA LEU A 107 -6.67 -0.43 -21.52
C LEU A 107 -7.26 -1.64 -22.25
N ASP A 108 -7.62 -2.67 -21.50
CA ASP A 108 -8.12 -3.93 -22.07
C ASP A 108 -9.62 -3.84 -22.34
N GLU A 109 -10.37 -3.18 -21.45
CA GLU A 109 -11.79 -2.84 -21.65
C GLU A 109 -11.99 -1.63 -22.57
N LYS A 110 -10.89 -0.92 -22.93
CA LYS A 110 -10.91 0.31 -23.73
C LYS A 110 -11.87 1.36 -23.20
N MET A 111 -11.84 1.58 -21.89
CA MET A 111 -12.67 2.58 -21.21
C MET A 111 -11.81 3.57 -20.45
N TYR A 112 -12.29 4.80 -20.33
CA TYR A 112 -11.68 5.80 -19.46
C TYR A 112 -12.72 6.75 -18.88
N ALA A 113 -12.38 7.37 -17.78
CA ALA A 113 -13.13 8.45 -17.19
C ALA A 113 -12.20 9.58 -16.77
N THR A 114 -12.67 10.82 -16.90
CA THR A 114 -11.91 11.99 -16.48
C THR A 114 -12.76 12.92 -15.64
N VAL A 115 -12.11 13.60 -14.71
CA VAL A 115 -12.76 14.65 -13.91
C VAL A 115 -11.81 15.84 -13.77
N SER A 116 -12.34 17.04 -13.93
CA SER A 116 -11.59 18.26 -13.62
C SER A 116 -11.39 18.38 -12.11
N LYS A 117 -10.13 18.42 -11.68
CA LYS A 117 -9.73 18.54 -10.28
C LYS A 117 -8.41 19.33 -10.18
N PRO A 118 -8.43 20.65 -10.46
CA PRO A 118 -7.22 21.45 -10.32
C PRO A 118 -6.68 21.41 -8.89
N GLY A 119 -5.35 21.29 -8.75
CA GLY A 119 -4.71 21.30 -7.44
C GLY A 119 -3.47 20.42 -7.35
N THR A 120 -3.20 19.94 -6.13
CA THR A 120 -2.04 19.10 -5.83
C THR A 120 -2.38 17.62 -5.92
N VAL A 121 -1.33 16.78 -5.98
CA VAL A 121 -1.48 15.32 -5.88
C VAL A 121 -2.23 14.91 -4.61
N ASP A 122 -1.92 15.54 -3.48
CA ASP A 122 -2.58 15.25 -2.20
C ASP A 122 -4.10 15.47 -2.32
N ALA A 123 -4.51 16.62 -2.84
CA ALA A 123 -5.92 16.95 -3.05
C ALA A 123 -6.61 16.03 -4.08
N ALA A 124 -5.88 15.62 -5.12
CA ALA A 124 -6.40 14.69 -6.12
C ALA A 124 -6.61 13.28 -5.55
N PHE A 125 -5.66 12.78 -4.74
CA PHE A 125 -5.79 11.47 -4.09
C PHE A 125 -6.86 11.45 -3.00
N ASP A 126 -6.99 12.54 -2.24
CA ASP A 126 -8.08 12.66 -1.28
C ASP A 126 -9.44 12.68 -1.96
N TYR A 127 -9.59 13.41 -3.06
CA TYR A 127 -10.80 13.40 -3.87
C TYR A 127 -11.12 12.00 -4.43
N PHE A 128 -10.10 11.31 -4.96
CA PHE A 128 -10.25 9.96 -5.53
C PHE A 128 -10.78 8.96 -4.49
N VAL A 129 -10.26 9.02 -3.26
CA VAL A 129 -10.65 8.07 -2.22
C VAL A 129 -11.91 8.53 -1.48
N ASN A 130 -12.01 9.80 -1.11
CA ASN A 130 -13.07 10.27 -0.22
C ASN A 130 -14.34 10.67 -0.96
N ASP A 131 -14.23 11.24 -2.17
CA ASP A 131 -15.38 11.72 -2.93
C ASP A 131 -15.83 10.71 -4.00
N LEU A 132 -14.88 10.08 -4.70
CA LEU A 132 -15.21 9.04 -5.69
C LEU A 132 -15.36 7.65 -5.06
N ASN A 133 -15.07 7.50 -3.76
CA ASN A 133 -15.12 6.23 -3.02
C ASN A 133 -14.29 5.10 -3.67
N MET A 134 -13.18 5.48 -4.30
CA MET A 134 -12.28 4.54 -4.96
C MET A 134 -11.15 4.12 -4.02
N ARG A 135 -10.67 2.88 -4.15
CA ARG A 135 -9.58 2.37 -3.32
C ARG A 135 -8.22 2.70 -3.93
N LEU A 136 -7.36 3.31 -3.13
CA LEU A 136 -5.95 3.55 -3.47
C LEU A 136 -5.07 3.23 -2.25
N PRO A 137 -4.86 1.93 -1.93
CA PRO A 137 -4.00 1.53 -0.83
C PRO A 137 -2.59 2.10 -1.00
N LEU A 138 -1.96 2.49 0.10
CA LEU A 138 -0.63 3.10 0.18
C LEU A 138 -0.53 4.52 -0.41
N ARG A 139 -1.65 5.20 -0.71
CA ARG A 139 -1.61 6.59 -1.17
C ARG A 139 -0.89 7.52 -0.19
N GLU A 140 -0.95 7.20 1.10
CA GLU A 140 -0.33 7.96 2.18
C GLU A 140 1.18 8.11 1.96
N LEU A 141 1.85 7.08 1.43
CA LEU A 141 3.27 7.14 1.09
C LEU A 141 3.60 8.20 0.03
N LEU A 142 2.62 8.61 -0.75
CA LEU A 142 2.76 9.54 -1.85
C LEU A 142 2.32 10.97 -1.49
N LYS A 143 1.72 11.18 -0.30
CA LYS A 143 1.22 12.48 0.17
C LYS A 143 2.29 13.27 0.93
N THR A 144 2.22 14.59 0.86
CA THR A 144 3.13 15.49 1.61
C THR A 144 2.76 15.57 3.10
N ASP A 145 1.50 15.33 3.44
CA ASP A 145 1.01 15.35 4.82
C ASP A 145 1.06 13.98 5.53
N PHE A 146 1.67 12.98 4.91
CA PHE A 146 1.82 11.64 5.50
C PHE A 146 2.43 11.65 6.92
N PRO A 147 3.48 12.45 7.25
CA PRO A 147 3.99 12.52 8.62
C PRO A 147 2.94 12.98 9.63
N ARG A 148 2.03 13.87 9.23
CA ARG A 148 0.94 14.35 10.07
C ARG A 148 -0.13 13.27 10.27
N GLU A 149 -0.52 12.59 9.20
CA GLU A 149 -1.52 11.52 9.25
C GLU A 149 -1.03 10.31 10.06
N LEU A 150 0.28 10.03 9.98
CA LEU A 150 0.89 8.94 10.73
C LEU A 150 0.99 9.22 12.24
N LYS A 151 1.04 10.48 12.66
CA LYS A 151 1.33 10.89 14.05
C LYS A 151 0.45 10.22 15.10
N ASP A 152 -0.84 10.11 14.81
CA ASP A 152 -1.81 9.49 15.74
C ASP A 152 -1.63 7.96 15.84
N LEU A 153 -0.95 7.36 14.87
CA LEU A 153 -0.67 5.93 14.83
C LEU A 153 0.64 5.56 15.52
N LEU A 154 1.55 6.53 15.70
CA LEU A 154 2.89 6.28 16.25
C LEU A 154 2.84 5.76 17.70
N ALA A 155 1.87 6.18 18.50
CA ALA A 155 1.71 5.77 19.90
C ALA A 155 1.49 4.26 20.08
N GLY A 156 0.98 3.57 19.04
CA GLY A 156 0.77 2.13 19.03
C GLY A 156 1.85 1.34 18.28
N ALA A 157 2.90 2.02 17.81
CA ALA A 157 3.96 1.39 17.05
C ALA A 157 4.90 0.59 17.99
N ARG A 158 5.22 -0.64 17.58
CA ARG A 158 6.16 -1.50 18.30
C ARG A 158 7.15 -2.15 17.35
N LEU A 159 8.37 -2.28 17.76
CA LEU A 159 9.38 -3.07 17.07
C LEU A 159 9.06 -4.56 17.31
N VAL A 160 8.85 -5.31 16.22
CA VAL A 160 8.64 -6.76 16.29
C VAL A 160 9.99 -7.48 16.35
N GLY A 161 10.97 -6.99 15.59
CA GLY A 161 12.32 -7.53 15.52
C GLY A 161 13.09 -7.00 14.32
N GLU A 162 14.24 -7.60 14.09
CA GLU A 162 15.10 -7.35 12.95
C GLU A 162 15.02 -8.54 12.00
N GLU A 163 14.82 -8.28 10.71
CA GLU A 163 14.67 -9.30 9.69
C GLU A 163 15.51 -9.00 8.45
N GLN A 164 15.91 -10.05 7.73
CA GLN A 164 16.53 -9.93 6.41
C GLN A 164 15.44 -10.00 5.34
N LEU A 165 15.27 -8.94 4.57
CA LEU A 165 14.30 -8.87 3.50
C LEU A 165 14.92 -8.33 2.21
N GLY A 166 14.93 -9.15 1.14
CA GLY A 166 15.51 -8.75 -0.14
C GLY A 166 16.97 -8.34 -0.05
N GLY A 167 17.77 -9.01 0.78
CA GLY A 167 19.19 -8.74 0.98
C GLY A 167 19.51 -7.53 1.87
N ALA A 168 18.51 -6.89 2.50
CA ALA A 168 18.69 -5.79 3.41
C ALA A 168 18.26 -6.17 4.84
N ALA A 169 19.03 -5.75 5.84
CA ALA A 169 18.60 -5.78 7.23
C ALA A 169 17.50 -4.74 7.45
N THR A 170 16.35 -5.15 7.97
CA THR A 170 15.18 -4.31 8.16
C THR A 170 14.71 -4.34 9.61
N ASP A 171 14.19 -3.22 10.08
CA ASP A 171 13.34 -3.18 11.27
C ASP A 171 11.92 -3.58 10.87
N HIS A 172 11.39 -4.66 11.46
CA HIS A 172 10.00 -5.06 11.35
C HIS A 172 9.20 -4.33 12.43
N ILE A 173 8.30 -3.46 12.01
CA ILE A 173 7.49 -2.61 12.87
C ILE A 173 6.03 -2.93 12.65
N ALA A 174 5.28 -3.09 13.73
CA ALA A 174 3.83 -3.28 13.67
C ALA A 174 3.11 -2.22 14.51
N PHE A 175 1.94 -1.83 14.06
CA PHE A 175 1.01 -1.07 14.90
C PHE A 175 -0.42 -1.59 14.73
N ARG A 176 -1.21 -1.38 15.77
CA ARG A 176 -2.61 -1.73 15.78
C ARG A 176 -3.45 -0.47 15.71
N GLY A 177 -4.13 -0.28 14.56
CA GLY A 177 -5.06 0.82 14.38
C GLY A 177 -6.50 0.45 14.72
N HIS A 178 -7.38 1.43 14.73
CA HIS A 178 -8.82 1.19 14.93
C HIS A 178 -9.45 0.49 13.72
N ILE A 179 -9.11 0.94 12.52
CA ILE A 179 -9.69 0.46 11.24
C ILE A 179 -8.84 -0.69 10.67
N ALA A 180 -7.52 -0.60 10.80
CA ALA A 180 -6.58 -1.57 10.24
C ALA A 180 -5.36 -1.73 11.13
N ASP A 181 -4.82 -2.94 11.16
CA ASP A 181 -3.47 -3.20 11.65
C ASP A 181 -2.50 -3.05 10.48
N ALA A 182 -1.28 -2.55 10.74
CA ALA A 182 -0.27 -2.45 9.69
C ALA A 182 1.11 -2.90 10.18
N GLN A 183 1.89 -3.40 9.24
CA GLN A 183 3.26 -3.83 9.46
C GLN A 183 4.16 -3.23 8.37
N PHE A 184 5.37 -2.82 8.78
CA PHE A 184 6.35 -2.20 7.89
C PHE A 184 7.70 -2.87 8.07
N TRP A 185 8.41 -3.10 6.98
CA TRP A 185 9.80 -3.50 6.96
C TRP A 185 10.62 -2.36 6.36
N ILE A 186 11.37 -1.67 7.22
CA ILE A 186 12.13 -0.47 6.86
C ILE A 186 13.63 -0.80 6.97
N PRO A 187 14.45 -0.57 5.93
CA PRO A 187 15.89 -0.80 5.98
C PRO A 187 16.53 -0.09 7.17
N ARG A 188 17.46 -0.77 7.85
CA ARG A 188 18.20 -0.20 8.97
C ARG A 188 19.26 0.79 8.52
N ASP A 189 19.83 0.54 7.36
CA ASP A 189 20.88 1.34 6.74
C ASP A 189 20.37 2.03 5.48
N GLY A 190 20.95 3.18 5.16
CA GLY A 190 20.57 3.99 4.00
C GLY A 190 19.23 4.72 4.15
N ASP A 191 18.58 4.96 3.03
CA ASP A 191 17.31 5.67 2.99
C ASP A 191 16.19 4.82 3.62
N PRO A 192 15.31 5.42 4.43
CA PRO A 192 14.22 4.69 5.11
C PRO A 192 13.05 4.39 4.17
N LEU A 193 13.34 3.79 3.01
CA LEU A 193 12.36 3.42 2.01
C LEU A 193 11.79 2.02 2.32
N PRO A 194 10.49 1.88 2.58
CA PRO A 194 9.93 0.60 2.99
C PRO A 194 10.13 -0.46 1.91
N LYS A 195 10.49 -1.67 2.33
CA LYS A 195 10.62 -2.85 1.45
C LYS A 195 9.33 -3.64 1.36
N ARG A 196 8.57 -3.69 2.45
CA ARG A 196 7.31 -4.41 2.53
C ARG A 196 6.35 -3.70 3.47
N ILE A 197 5.07 -3.75 3.13
CA ILE A 197 3.97 -3.28 3.97
C ILE A 197 2.86 -4.32 3.92
N VAL A 198 2.28 -4.64 5.09
CA VAL A 198 1.10 -5.50 5.19
C VAL A 198 0.03 -4.75 5.98
N ILE A 199 -1.19 -4.71 5.44
CA ILE A 199 -2.36 -4.08 6.07
C ILE A 199 -3.42 -5.15 6.27
N THR A 200 -3.95 -5.28 7.49
CA THR A 200 -5.08 -6.14 7.81
C THR A 200 -6.30 -5.28 8.13
N TYR A 201 -7.36 -5.37 7.34
CA TYR A 201 -8.57 -4.56 7.51
C TYR A 201 -9.47 -5.15 8.59
N ARG A 202 -9.46 -4.54 9.77
CA ARG A 202 -10.10 -5.06 10.98
C ARG A 202 -11.62 -4.97 10.99
N LEU A 203 -12.19 -3.99 10.27
CA LEU A 203 -13.63 -3.78 10.19
C LEU A 203 -14.28 -4.55 9.04
N ALA A 204 -13.51 -5.18 8.17
CA ALA A 204 -14.00 -6.01 7.09
C ALA A 204 -14.18 -7.46 7.55
N GLY A 205 -15.28 -8.09 7.17
CA GLY A 205 -15.53 -9.51 7.43
C GLY A 205 -14.39 -10.37 6.85
N GLY A 206 -13.98 -11.42 7.56
CA GLY A 206 -12.87 -12.28 7.15
C GLY A 206 -11.47 -11.66 7.34
N LEU A 207 -11.36 -10.44 7.84
CA LEU A 207 -10.07 -9.74 8.08
C LEU A 207 -9.14 -9.82 6.86
N PRO A 208 -9.57 -9.33 5.68
CA PRO A 208 -8.74 -9.42 4.48
C PRO A 208 -7.45 -8.63 4.64
N GLN A 209 -6.40 -9.14 3.99
CA GLN A 209 -5.10 -8.49 3.99
C GLN A 209 -4.78 -7.88 2.62
N PHE A 210 -3.96 -6.84 2.65
CA PHE A 210 -3.26 -6.26 1.53
C PHE A 210 -1.78 -6.28 1.85
N ALA A 211 -0.98 -6.94 1.04
CA ALA A 211 0.47 -7.00 1.14
C ALA A 211 1.09 -6.32 -0.06
N ALA A 212 2.18 -5.59 0.16
CA ALA A 212 2.92 -4.89 -0.89
C ALA A 212 4.41 -5.06 -0.66
N ASP A 213 5.11 -5.54 -1.69
CA ASP A 213 6.57 -5.53 -1.77
C ASP A 213 6.99 -4.35 -2.64
N LEU A 214 7.78 -3.44 -2.07
CA LEU A 214 8.18 -2.19 -2.70
C LEU A 214 9.65 -2.27 -3.13
N GLY A 215 9.91 -2.04 -4.40
CA GLY A 215 11.25 -2.12 -4.97
C GLY A 215 11.48 -1.09 -6.07
N ALA A 216 12.70 -1.09 -6.61
CA ALA A 216 13.11 -0.17 -7.67
C ALA A 216 12.82 1.31 -7.34
N TRP A 217 13.00 1.69 -6.08
CA TRP A 217 12.90 3.08 -5.67
C TRP A 217 13.91 3.95 -6.41
N ASN A 218 13.44 5.06 -7.01
CA ASN A 218 14.26 6.10 -7.59
C ASN A 218 13.71 7.46 -7.13
N LEU A 219 14.54 8.28 -6.50
CA LEU A 219 14.16 9.60 -5.96
C LEU A 219 14.58 10.75 -6.88
N ALA A 220 15.21 10.45 -8.00
CA ALA A 220 15.58 11.41 -9.02
C ALA A 220 15.26 10.90 -10.44
N PRO A 221 14.04 10.32 -10.67
CA PRO A 221 13.69 9.81 -11.98
C PRO A 221 13.54 10.95 -13.00
N ASP A 222 13.86 10.65 -14.25
CA ASP A 222 13.48 11.52 -15.36
C ASP A 222 11.98 11.33 -15.64
N LEU A 223 11.19 12.39 -15.38
CA LEU A 223 9.74 12.37 -15.50
C LEU A 223 9.29 13.54 -16.40
N PRO A 224 9.34 13.38 -17.72
CA PRO A 224 8.91 14.42 -18.67
C PRO A 224 7.40 14.67 -18.59
N ASP A 225 6.94 15.85 -19.00
CA ASP A 225 5.52 16.23 -18.97
C ASP A 225 4.63 15.27 -19.77
N THR A 226 5.17 14.71 -20.85
CA THR A 226 4.46 13.72 -21.68
C THR A 226 4.06 12.46 -20.91
N LEU A 227 4.79 12.09 -19.86
CA LEU A 227 4.44 10.96 -19.00
C LEU A 227 3.11 11.20 -18.26
N PHE A 228 2.78 12.45 -17.99
CA PHE A 228 1.59 12.87 -17.24
C PHE A 228 0.48 13.42 -18.13
N THR A 229 0.62 13.30 -19.45
CA THR A 229 -0.43 13.69 -20.41
C THR A 229 -1.32 12.49 -20.68
N PHE A 230 -2.62 12.62 -20.36
CA PHE A 230 -3.57 11.57 -20.69
C PHE A 230 -4.00 11.66 -22.15
N THR A 231 -3.82 10.57 -22.87
CA THR A 231 -4.34 10.41 -24.23
C THR A 231 -5.13 9.10 -24.28
N PRO A 232 -6.43 9.13 -24.57
CA PRO A 232 -7.22 7.91 -24.70
C PRO A 232 -6.63 6.97 -25.75
N ALA A 233 -6.65 5.67 -25.48
CA ALA A 233 -6.27 4.66 -26.46
C ALA A 233 -7.23 4.70 -27.66
N ALA A 234 -6.73 4.29 -28.84
CA ALA A 234 -7.57 4.25 -30.03
C ALA A 234 -8.81 3.38 -29.82
N GLY A 235 -9.99 3.95 -30.06
CA GLY A 235 -11.28 3.28 -29.86
C GLY A 235 -11.71 3.14 -28.39
N ALA A 236 -11.07 3.86 -27.47
CA ALA A 236 -11.51 3.88 -26.08
C ALA A 236 -12.75 4.77 -25.91
N GLU A 237 -13.69 4.29 -25.10
CA GLU A 237 -14.95 4.98 -24.78
C GLU A 237 -14.81 5.75 -23.46
N GLN A 238 -15.32 6.99 -23.45
CA GLN A 238 -15.41 7.75 -22.22
C GLN A 238 -16.67 7.37 -21.46
N ILE A 239 -16.50 6.95 -20.21
CA ILE A 239 -17.60 6.65 -19.29
C ILE A 239 -17.72 7.72 -18.20
N PRO A 240 -18.93 7.98 -17.68
CA PRO A 240 -19.10 8.92 -16.57
C PRO A 240 -18.51 8.37 -15.27
N ILE A 241 -17.88 9.25 -14.47
CA ILE A 241 -17.56 8.93 -13.08
C ILE A 241 -18.84 9.08 -12.26
N LEU A 242 -19.33 7.96 -11.72
CA LEU A 242 -20.47 7.98 -10.80
C LEU A 242 -19.97 8.37 -9.41
N VAL A 243 -20.20 9.62 -9.02
CA VAL A 243 -19.93 10.07 -7.65
C VAL A 243 -21.05 9.54 -6.75
N PRO A 244 -20.75 8.72 -5.73
CA PRO A 244 -21.78 8.27 -4.79
C PRO A 244 -22.45 9.46 -4.13
N ARG A 245 -23.77 9.54 -4.20
CA ARG A 245 -24.52 10.58 -3.48
C ARG A 245 -24.29 10.38 -1.98
N ARG A 246 -23.58 11.30 -1.34
CA ARG A 246 -23.54 11.32 0.13
C ARG A 246 -24.97 11.63 0.61
N GLU A 247 -25.67 10.64 1.13
CA GLU A 247 -26.86 10.92 1.91
C GLU A 247 -26.45 11.78 3.09
N LYS A 248 -26.97 13.02 3.14
CA LYS A 248 -26.86 13.83 4.35
C LYS A 248 -27.55 13.04 5.46
N LYS A 249 -26.78 12.49 6.38
CA LYS A 249 -27.32 11.94 7.61
C LYS A 249 -28.12 13.06 8.30
N PRO A 250 -29.38 12.81 8.69
CA PRO A 250 -30.23 13.77 9.36
C PRO A 250 -29.64 14.22 10.71
#